data_981f1a08b55e9e19eb191ad102968dc4
#
_entry.id   981f1a08b55e9e19eb191ad102968dc4
#
_cell.length_a   1.000
_cell.length_b   1.000
_cell.length_c   1.000
_cell.angle_alpha   90.00
_cell.angle_beta   90.00
_cell.angle_gamma   90.00
#
_symmetry.space_group_name_H-M   'P 1'
#
loop_
_entity.id
_entity.type
_entity.pdbx_description
1 polymer ?
#
loop_
_entity_poly.entity_id
_entity_poly.type
_entity_poly.pdbx_seq_one_letter_code
_entity_poly.pdbx_strand_id
1 'polypeptide(L)'
;MSGYCMEERNLNLCMSETKVDLSKYHNALSRKHQLVRLLWSVMWGLFARPLPRSMGSGWKRFLLRLFGAKIHSTAIVYSSARVYYPSNLEMDEYSCLASEVDCYNVAPIKIGANTTVSQGAYLCTASHDISKPLNPLITAPIVIEDQAWIGARAFVGMGVTIGQGAVVGGTASVF
;
A
#
# COMPACT_ATOMS: atom_id res chain seq x y z
N MET A 1 46.58 27.68 12.47
CA MET A 1 46.37 26.64 11.44
C MET A 1 46.24 25.30 12.17
N SER A 2 45.03 24.92 12.47
CA SER A 2 44.76 23.66 13.14
C SER A 2 43.95 22.80 12.17
N GLY A 3 44.59 21.73 11.71
CA GLY A 3 44.01 20.81 10.74
C GLY A 3 42.90 19.97 11.36
N TYR A 4 41.74 19.97 10.74
CA TYR A 4 40.71 18.99 10.99
C TYR A 4 41.14 17.65 10.38
N CYS A 5 41.69 16.79 11.22
CA CYS A 5 41.85 15.38 10.92
C CYS A 5 40.46 14.73 11.21
N MET A 6 39.62 14.58 10.20
CA MET A 6 38.43 13.76 10.32
C MET A 6 38.84 12.29 10.37
N GLU A 7 38.48 11.66 11.46
CA GLU A 7 38.81 10.28 11.78
C GLU A 7 37.91 9.34 10.93
N GLU A 8 38.51 8.78 9.86
CA GLU A 8 37.84 7.80 8.96
C GLU A 8 37.49 6.45 9.61
N ARG A 9 37.51 6.37 10.94
CA ARG A 9 37.43 5.09 11.66
C ARG A 9 36.02 4.55 11.93
N ASN A 10 34.97 5.24 11.59
CA ASN A 10 33.60 4.79 11.96
C ASN A 10 32.64 4.49 10.80
N LEU A 11 33.06 4.56 9.54
CA LEU A 11 32.19 4.16 8.41
C LEU A 11 32.15 2.65 8.14
N ASN A 12 33.08 1.89 8.71
CA ASN A 12 33.18 0.44 8.45
C ASN A 12 32.37 -0.44 9.41
N LEU A 13 31.56 0.13 10.31
CA LEU A 13 30.84 -0.66 11.31
C LEU A 13 29.40 -1.02 10.90
N CYS A 14 28.95 -0.69 9.72
CA CYS A 14 27.56 -0.93 9.33
C CYS A 14 27.35 -1.83 8.12
N MET A 15 28.39 -2.39 7.55
CA MET A 15 28.26 -3.40 6.51
C MET A 15 28.81 -4.74 7.02
N SER A 16 28.03 -5.46 7.83
CA SER A 16 28.22 -6.91 7.87
C SER A 16 28.07 -7.37 6.42
N GLU A 17 29.05 -8.07 5.90
CA GLU A 17 29.04 -8.65 4.55
C GLU A 17 27.93 -9.71 4.41
N THR A 18 26.68 -9.27 4.48
CA THR A 18 25.56 -10.16 4.19
C THR A 18 25.48 -10.25 2.68
N LYS A 19 26.20 -11.20 2.13
CA LYS A 19 26.14 -11.50 0.69
C LYS A 19 24.72 -11.90 0.34
N VAL A 20 24.02 -11.04 -0.39
CA VAL A 20 22.67 -11.32 -0.88
C VAL A 20 22.74 -12.51 -1.84
N ASP A 21 21.95 -13.54 -1.56
CA ASP A 21 21.81 -14.72 -2.41
C ASP A 21 20.32 -14.96 -2.70
N LEU A 22 19.87 -14.44 -3.83
CA LEU A 22 18.48 -14.60 -4.27
C LEU A 22 18.19 -15.93 -4.97
N SER A 23 19.22 -16.78 -5.20
CA SER A 23 19.01 -18.06 -5.87
C SER A 23 18.10 -19.01 -5.08
N LYS A 24 18.03 -18.82 -3.77
CA LYS A 24 17.18 -19.58 -2.83
C LYS A 24 15.95 -18.82 -2.36
N TYR A 25 15.64 -17.70 -3.01
CA TYR A 25 14.44 -16.93 -2.67
C TYR A 25 13.18 -17.74 -2.90
N HIS A 26 12.30 -17.77 -1.93
CA HIS A 26 10.99 -18.42 -2.02
C HIS A 26 9.89 -17.38 -1.81
N ASN A 27 8.88 -17.42 -2.68
CA ASN A 27 7.70 -16.58 -2.50
C ASN A 27 6.94 -17.06 -1.25
N ALA A 28 6.85 -16.19 -0.23
CA ALA A 28 6.18 -16.48 1.03
C ALA A 28 4.65 -16.62 0.91
N LEU A 29 4.06 -16.18 -0.21
CA LEU A 29 2.60 -16.19 -0.41
C LEU A 29 2.12 -17.58 -0.84
N SER A 30 1.10 -18.11 -0.14
CA SER A 30 0.52 -19.40 -0.43
C SER A 30 -0.09 -19.46 -1.85
N ARG A 31 -0.16 -20.68 -2.44
CA ARG A 31 -0.81 -20.91 -3.74
C ARG A 31 -2.27 -20.46 -3.75
N LYS A 32 -3.00 -20.66 -2.63
CA LYS A 32 -4.37 -20.18 -2.46
C LYS A 32 -4.46 -18.65 -2.59
N HIS A 33 -3.54 -17.93 -1.93
CA HIS A 33 -3.47 -16.48 -2.01
C HIS A 33 -3.21 -16.00 -3.46
N GLN A 34 -2.29 -16.65 -4.16
CA GLN A 34 -1.98 -16.33 -5.55
C GLN A 34 -3.19 -16.55 -6.49
N LEU A 35 -3.94 -17.64 -6.29
CA LEU A 35 -5.14 -17.95 -7.07
C LEU A 35 -6.26 -16.92 -6.82
N VAL A 36 -6.55 -16.59 -5.56
CA VAL A 36 -7.55 -15.57 -5.22
C VAL A 36 -7.18 -14.23 -5.84
N ARG A 37 -5.91 -13.86 -5.80
CA ARG A 37 -5.42 -12.62 -6.41
C ARG A 37 -5.54 -12.62 -7.93
N LEU A 38 -5.26 -13.74 -8.59
CA LEU A 38 -5.46 -13.88 -10.03
C LEU A 38 -6.94 -13.69 -10.40
N LEU A 39 -7.83 -14.41 -9.73
CA LEU A 39 -9.28 -14.28 -9.93
C LEU A 39 -9.76 -12.84 -9.69
N TRP A 40 -9.29 -12.20 -8.63
CA TRP A 40 -9.57 -10.79 -8.35
C TRP A 40 -9.11 -9.88 -9.48
N SER A 41 -7.88 -10.04 -9.95
CA SER A 41 -7.32 -9.21 -11.04
C SER A 41 -8.13 -9.32 -12.33
N VAL A 42 -8.56 -10.55 -12.69
CA VAL A 42 -9.41 -10.81 -13.85
C VAL A 42 -10.78 -10.16 -13.66
N MET A 43 -11.42 -10.39 -12.50
CA MET A 43 -12.75 -9.84 -12.20
C MET A 43 -12.74 -8.32 -12.19
N TRP A 44 -11.76 -7.69 -11.55
CA TRP A 44 -11.64 -6.23 -11.54
C TRP A 44 -11.37 -5.68 -12.94
N GLY A 45 -10.44 -6.31 -13.69
CA GLY A 45 -10.07 -5.90 -15.03
C GLY A 45 -11.22 -5.93 -16.05
N LEU A 46 -12.06 -6.97 -15.97
CA LEU A 46 -13.16 -7.15 -16.92
C LEU A 46 -14.45 -6.41 -16.52
N PHE A 47 -14.75 -6.32 -15.22
CA PHE A 47 -16.07 -5.90 -14.74
C PHE A 47 -16.10 -4.57 -14.00
N ALA A 48 -14.94 -4.04 -13.58
CA ALA A 48 -14.87 -2.75 -12.89
C ALA A 48 -14.09 -1.71 -13.67
N ARG A 49 -12.92 -2.07 -14.21
CA ARG A 49 -12.01 -1.16 -14.89
C ARG A 49 -12.58 -0.48 -16.14
N PRO A 50 -13.41 -1.14 -16.98
CA PRO A 50 -14.03 -0.50 -18.13
C PRO A 50 -15.12 0.52 -17.79
N LEU A 51 -15.63 0.51 -16.54
CA LEU A 51 -16.70 1.41 -16.14
C LEU A 51 -16.19 2.84 -15.95
N PRO A 52 -16.92 3.86 -16.45
CA PRO A 52 -16.58 5.24 -16.18
C PRO A 52 -16.49 5.54 -14.68
N ARG A 53 -15.72 6.58 -14.33
CA ARG A 53 -15.50 7.01 -12.95
C ARG A 53 -16.81 7.21 -12.16
N SER A 54 -17.79 7.87 -12.77
CA SER A 54 -19.07 8.25 -12.18
C SER A 54 -20.08 7.13 -12.10
N MET A 55 -19.86 6.02 -12.82
CA MET A 55 -20.80 4.91 -12.92
C MET A 55 -20.34 3.69 -12.13
N GLY A 56 -21.30 2.89 -11.67
CA GLY A 56 -21.01 1.58 -11.10
C GLY A 56 -20.35 1.59 -9.73
N SER A 57 -20.41 2.69 -8.96
CA SER A 57 -19.83 2.72 -7.60
C SER A 57 -20.39 1.60 -6.70
N GLY A 58 -21.70 1.33 -6.76
CA GLY A 58 -22.31 0.20 -6.04
C GLY A 58 -21.77 -1.15 -6.48
N TRP A 59 -21.61 -1.34 -7.79
CA TRP A 59 -21.05 -2.55 -8.38
C TRP A 59 -19.58 -2.77 -7.98
N LYS A 60 -18.76 -1.74 -8.04
CA LYS A 60 -17.35 -1.80 -7.61
C LYS A 60 -17.22 -2.18 -6.14
N ARG A 61 -18.04 -1.58 -5.26
CA ARG A 61 -18.07 -1.96 -3.84
C ARG A 61 -18.56 -3.40 -3.64
N PHE A 62 -19.56 -3.84 -4.41
CA PHE A 62 -20.03 -5.22 -4.37
C PHE A 62 -18.90 -6.20 -4.71
N LEU A 63 -18.17 -5.97 -5.80
CA LEU A 63 -17.03 -6.80 -6.19
C LEU A 63 -15.95 -6.84 -5.10
N LEU A 64 -15.59 -5.68 -4.55
CA LEU A 64 -14.61 -5.61 -3.46
C LEU A 64 -15.04 -6.44 -2.24
N ARG A 65 -16.31 -6.31 -1.84
CA ARG A 65 -16.88 -7.06 -0.71
C ARG A 65 -16.96 -8.56 -0.99
N LEU A 66 -17.27 -8.96 -2.22
CA LEU A 66 -17.30 -10.36 -2.66
C LEU A 66 -15.93 -11.02 -2.47
N PHE A 67 -14.84 -10.26 -2.65
CA PHE A 67 -13.46 -10.70 -2.42
C PHE A 67 -12.95 -10.37 -1.00
N GLY A 68 -13.83 -10.05 -0.06
CA GLY A 68 -13.55 -9.95 1.37
C GLY A 68 -13.18 -8.57 1.89
N ALA A 69 -13.23 -7.51 1.07
CA ALA A 69 -13.00 -6.14 1.55
C ALA A 69 -14.16 -5.66 2.43
N LYS A 70 -13.82 -4.87 3.45
CA LYS A 70 -14.80 -4.17 4.28
C LYS A 70 -14.94 -2.74 3.79
N ILE A 71 -15.94 -2.47 2.97
CA ILE A 71 -16.14 -1.17 2.32
C ILE A 71 -17.47 -0.59 2.74
N HIS A 72 -17.47 0.61 3.31
CA HIS A 72 -18.70 1.31 3.64
C HIS A 72 -19.54 1.64 2.38
N SER A 73 -20.86 1.76 2.52
CA SER A 73 -21.77 1.98 1.38
C SER A 73 -21.59 3.32 0.66
N THR A 74 -21.00 4.29 1.33
CA THR A 74 -20.69 5.64 0.78
C THR A 74 -19.25 5.79 0.27
N ALA A 75 -18.36 4.81 0.57
CA ALA A 75 -16.98 4.87 0.13
C ALA A 75 -16.85 4.81 -1.41
N ILE A 76 -15.86 5.48 -1.95
CA ILE A 76 -15.63 5.61 -3.40
C ILE A 76 -14.30 4.95 -3.77
N VAL A 77 -14.35 4.03 -4.74
CA VAL A 77 -13.16 3.44 -5.34
C VAL A 77 -13.20 3.68 -6.85
N TYR A 78 -12.18 4.34 -7.39
CA TYR A 78 -12.09 4.60 -8.80
C TYR A 78 -11.73 3.33 -9.58
N SER A 79 -12.24 3.21 -10.80
CA SER A 79 -12.03 2.03 -11.66
C SER A 79 -10.56 1.76 -11.95
N SER A 80 -9.74 2.81 -12.04
CA SER A 80 -8.30 2.73 -12.29
C SER A 80 -7.45 2.48 -11.03
N ALA A 81 -8.05 2.57 -9.83
CA ALA A 81 -7.34 2.20 -8.61
C ALA A 81 -7.02 0.69 -8.62
N ARG A 82 -5.83 0.35 -8.13
CA ARG A 82 -5.37 -1.02 -7.98
C ARG A 82 -5.46 -1.42 -6.52
N VAL A 83 -6.15 -2.50 -6.24
CA VAL A 83 -6.16 -3.13 -4.92
C VAL A 83 -5.54 -4.50 -5.06
N TYR A 84 -4.44 -4.73 -4.36
CA TYR A 84 -3.66 -5.97 -4.50
C TYR A 84 -4.41 -7.18 -3.94
N TYR A 85 -5.01 -7.05 -2.74
CA TYR A 85 -5.72 -8.11 -2.05
C TYR A 85 -6.93 -7.56 -1.28
N PRO A 86 -8.14 -7.64 -1.84
CA PRO A 86 -9.31 -6.96 -1.26
C PRO A 86 -9.60 -7.28 0.20
N SER A 87 -9.42 -8.53 0.66
CA SER A 87 -9.69 -8.89 2.05
C SER A 87 -8.81 -8.15 3.08
N ASN A 88 -7.73 -7.51 2.63
CA ASN A 88 -6.87 -6.67 3.45
C ASN A 88 -7.21 -5.17 3.31
N LEU A 89 -8.38 -4.81 2.78
CA LEU A 89 -8.81 -3.42 2.63
C LEU A 89 -10.05 -3.15 3.47
N GLU A 90 -9.96 -2.13 4.33
CA GLU A 90 -11.09 -1.57 5.08
C GLU A 90 -11.22 -0.08 4.75
N MET A 91 -12.43 0.35 4.40
CA MET A 91 -12.74 1.73 4.04
C MET A 91 -14.02 2.16 4.73
N ASP A 92 -13.92 3.20 5.55
CA ASP A 92 -15.03 3.76 6.27
C ASP A 92 -15.84 4.76 5.42
N GLU A 93 -16.84 5.40 6.01
CA GLU A 93 -17.80 6.25 5.29
C GLU A 93 -17.14 7.45 4.61
N TYR A 94 -17.62 7.77 3.42
CA TYR A 94 -17.15 8.89 2.59
C TYR A 94 -15.65 8.89 2.29
N SER A 95 -14.97 7.77 2.52
CA SER A 95 -13.56 7.61 2.14
C SER A 95 -13.40 7.40 0.64
N CYS A 96 -12.24 7.77 0.10
CA CYS A 96 -11.99 7.73 -1.34
C CYS A 96 -10.61 7.19 -1.69
N LEU A 97 -10.57 6.19 -2.58
CA LEU A 97 -9.39 5.82 -3.36
C LEU A 97 -9.54 6.41 -4.76
N ALA A 98 -8.77 7.46 -5.07
CA ALA A 98 -8.82 8.15 -6.35
C ALA A 98 -8.17 7.37 -7.51
N SER A 99 -8.11 7.99 -8.69
CA SER A 99 -7.55 7.40 -9.89
C SER A 99 -6.10 6.95 -9.69
N GLU A 100 -5.74 5.81 -10.24
CA GLU A 100 -4.37 5.29 -10.28
C GLU A 100 -3.72 5.12 -8.89
N VAL A 101 -4.50 5.19 -7.80
CA VAL A 101 -3.98 4.80 -6.48
C VAL A 101 -3.54 3.35 -6.55
N ASP A 102 -2.30 3.08 -6.11
CA ASP A 102 -1.80 1.73 -5.95
C ASP A 102 -1.85 1.33 -4.48
N CYS A 103 -2.83 0.48 -4.15
CA CYS A 103 -3.03 -0.05 -2.82
C CYS A 103 -2.39 -1.44 -2.75
N TYR A 104 -1.07 -1.47 -2.51
CA TYR A 104 -0.27 -2.70 -2.38
C TYR A 104 -0.42 -3.26 -0.96
N ASN A 105 -1.61 -3.76 -0.68
CA ASN A 105 -2.07 -4.19 0.63
C ASN A 105 -1.82 -5.69 0.89
N VAL A 106 -0.56 -6.09 0.91
CA VAL A 106 -0.12 -7.43 1.35
C VAL A 106 -0.49 -7.66 2.82
N ALA A 107 -0.33 -6.64 3.67
CA ALA A 107 -0.91 -6.54 5.01
C ALA A 107 -2.14 -5.61 5.01
N PRO A 108 -2.93 -5.57 6.09
CA PRO A 108 -4.13 -4.73 6.16
C PRO A 108 -3.86 -3.24 5.93
N ILE A 109 -4.77 -2.59 5.18
CA ILE A 109 -4.88 -1.14 5.08
C ILE A 109 -6.26 -0.74 5.57
N LYS A 110 -6.30 0.17 6.55
CA LYS A 110 -7.52 0.82 7.02
C LYS A 110 -7.52 2.29 6.60
N ILE A 111 -8.65 2.73 6.01
CA ILE A 111 -8.87 4.12 5.59
C ILE A 111 -10.12 4.62 6.31
N GLY A 112 -9.92 5.60 7.18
CA GLY A 112 -10.95 6.19 8.03
C GLY A 112 -11.97 7.03 7.27
N ALA A 113 -12.99 7.47 8.00
CA ALA A 113 -14.10 8.25 7.45
C ALA A 113 -13.65 9.60 6.90
N ASN A 114 -14.30 10.07 5.81
CA ASN A 114 -14.02 11.36 5.17
C ASN A 114 -12.56 11.56 4.73
N THR A 115 -11.83 10.46 4.52
CA THR A 115 -10.42 10.43 4.14
C THR A 115 -10.27 10.26 2.64
N THR A 116 -9.37 11.04 2.05
CA THR A 116 -9.08 10.99 0.61
C THR A 116 -7.65 10.56 0.35
N VAL A 117 -7.49 9.49 -0.42
CA VAL A 117 -6.22 9.10 -1.03
C VAL A 117 -6.24 9.56 -2.49
N SER A 118 -5.43 10.58 -2.80
CA SER A 118 -5.42 11.25 -4.10
C SER A 118 -4.74 10.40 -5.18
N GLN A 119 -4.91 10.86 -6.42
CA GLN A 119 -4.48 10.14 -7.62
C GLN A 119 -3.00 9.76 -7.61
N GLY A 120 -2.74 8.51 -8.00
CA GLY A 120 -1.38 7.98 -8.13
C GLY A 120 -0.63 7.80 -6.81
N ALA A 121 -1.27 8.01 -5.65
CA ALA A 121 -0.63 7.70 -4.37
C ALA A 121 -0.37 6.20 -4.24
N TYR A 122 0.70 5.84 -3.55
CA TYR A 122 1.11 4.46 -3.35
C TYR A 122 1.09 4.12 -1.86
N LEU A 123 0.22 3.19 -1.47
CA LEU A 123 0.13 2.65 -0.11
C LEU A 123 0.79 1.28 -0.10
N CYS A 124 1.97 1.18 0.50
CA CYS A 124 2.81 -0.01 0.42
C CYS A 124 2.99 -0.67 1.79
N THR A 125 2.28 -1.76 2.05
CA THR A 125 2.34 -2.49 3.32
C THR A 125 3.48 -3.53 3.40
N ALA A 126 4.35 -3.58 2.40
CA ALA A 126 5.39 -4.59 2.32
C ALA A 126 6.76 -3.98 1.98
N SER A 127 7.80 -4.62 2.49
CA SER A 127 9.20 -4.33 2.18
C SER A 127 10.02 -5.61 2.30
N HIS A 128 11.33 -5.51 2.22
CA HIS A 128 12.25 -6.62 2.39
C HIS A 128 13.25 -6.36 3.50
N ASP A 129 13.56 -7.38 4.29
CA ASP A 129 14.62 -7.31 5.30
C ASP A 129 15.98 -7.51 4.63
N ILE A 130 16.62 -6.40 4.27
CA ILE A 130 17.92 -6.37 3.59
C ILE A 130 19.08 -6.82 4.49
N SER A 131 18.85 -6.97 5.79
CA SER A 131 19.88 -7.49 6.72
C SER A 131 20.06 -9.01 6.60
N LYS A 132 19.15 -9.69 5.90
CA LYS A 132 19.18 -11.14 5.70
C LYS A 132 19.54 -11.51 4.26
N PRO A 133 20.33 -12.58 4.06
CA PRO A 133 20.82 -12.96 2.72
C PRO A 133 19.73 -13.22 1.68
N LEU A 134 18.55 -13.66 2.11
CA LEU A 134 17.43 -14.01 1.23
C LEU A 134 16.45 -12.85 1.02
N ASN A 135 16.69 -11.67 1.60
CA ASN A 135 15.79 -10.52 1.57
C ASN A 135 14.31 -10.94 1.81
N PRO A 136 13.98 -11.59 2.93
CA PRO A 136 12.64 -12.06 3.16
C PRO A 136 11.64 -10.91 3.16
N LEU A 137 10.43 -11.18 2.65
CA LEU A 137 9.34 -10.23 2.67
C LEU A 137 8.95 -9.92 4.12
N ILE A 138 8.87 -8.64 4.46
CA ILE A 138 8.33 -8.14 5.72
C ILE A 138 7.12 -7.27 5.43
N THR A 139 6.12 -7.31 6.32
CA THR A 139 4.87 -6.59 6.12
C THR A 139 4.39 -5.96 7.43
N ALA A 140 3.79 -4.79 7.36
CA ALA A 140 3.10 -4.17 8.48
C ALA A 140 1.87 -3.40 7.98
N PRO A 141 0.80 -3.29 8.77
CA PRO A 141 -0.42 -2.60 8.36
C PRO A 141 -0.19 -1.10 8.19
N ILE A 142 -1.03 -0.47 7.35
CA ILE A 142 -1.16 0.99 7.26
C ILE A 142 -2.51 1.38 7.84
N VAL A 143 -2.52 2.41 8.70
CA VAL A 143 -3.74 3.01 9.23
C VAL A 143 -3.77 4.48 8.81
N ILE A 144 -4.83 4.88 8.14
CA ILE A 144 -5.11 6.28 7.81
C ILE A 144 -6.40 6.63 8.54
N GLU A 145 -6.29 7.50 9.54
CA GLU A 145 -7.41 7.86 10.39
C GLU A 145 -8.37 8.81 9.67
N ASP A 146 -9.45 9.19 10.37
CA ASP A 146 -10.53 10.01 9.82
C ASP A 146 -10.05 11.39 9.35
N GLN A 147 -10.69 11.91 8.30
CA GLN A 147 -10.47 13.26 7.78
C GLN A 147 -9.04 13.53 7.27
N ALA A 148 -8.21 12.50 7.13
CA ALA A 148 -6.86 12.65 6.59
C ALA A 148 -6.87 12.83 5.07
N TRP A 149 -5.84 13.47 4.55
CA TRP A 149 -5.65 13.66 3.11
C TRP A 149 -4.27 13.21 2.67
N ILE A 150 -4.23 12.20 1.82
CA ILE A 150 -3.00 11.75 1.17
C ILE A 150 -2.91 12.41 -0.19
N GLY A 151 -1.92 13.28 -0.35
CA GLY A 151 -1.69 14.06 -1.58
C GLY A 151 -1.34 13.18 -2.78
N ALA A 152 -1.46 13.75 -3.97
CA ALA A 152 -1.20 13.06 -5.22
C ALA A 152 0.23 12.50 -5.28
N ARG A 153 0.37 11.23 -5.71
CA ARG A 153 1.66 10.54 -5.85
C ARG A 153 2.48 10.44 -4.55
N ALA A 154 1.86 10.67 -3.40
CA ALA A 154 2.54 10.42 -2.13
C ALA A 154 2.77 8.92 -1.93
N PHE A 155 3.86 8.58 -1.26
CA PHE A 155 4.18 7.22 -0.83
C PHE A 155 3.95 7.09 0.68
N VAL A 156 3.21 6.05 1.08
CA VAL A 156 3.02 5.69 2.48
C VAL A 156 3.56 4.27 2.69
N GLY A 157 4.59 4.16 3.51
CA GLY A 157 5.28 2.92 3.80
C GLY A 157 4.57 2.04 4.82
N MET A 158 5.05 0.81 4.95
CA MET A 158 4.51 -0.17 5.90
C MET A 158 4.64 0.31 7.35
N GLY A 159 3.64 -0.01 8.19
CA GLY A 159 3.65 0.31 9.62
C GLY A 159 3.27 1.75 9.96
N VAL A 160 3.03 2.60 8.95
CA VAL A 160 2.69 4.01 9.14
C VAL A 160 1.25 4.16 9.61
N THR A 161 1.06 5.03 10.60
CA THR A 161 -0.25 5.56 10.99
C THR A 161 -0.29 7.05 10.64
N ILE A 162 -1.22 7.44 9.78
CA ILE A 162 -1.54 8.84 9.47
C ILE A 162 -2.67 9.27 10.40
N GLY A 163 -2.37 10.22 11.29
CA GLY A 163 -3.33 10.67 12.31
C GLY A 163 -4.52 11.42 11.74
N GLN A 164 -5.58 11.53 12.53
CA GLN A 164 -6.81 12.22 12.18
C GLN A 164 -6.56 13.66 11.70
N GLY A 165 -7.16 14.03 10.58
CA GLY A 165 -7.05 15.36 9.97
C GLY A 165 -5.67 15.68 9.40
N ALA A 166 -4.72 14.74 9.40
CA ALA A 166 -3.38 14.99 8.87
C ALA A 166 -3.39 15.10 7.34
N VAL A 167 -2.47 15.90 6.82
CA VAL A 167 -2.26 16.07 5.38
C VAL A 167 -0.85 15.61 5.02
N VAL A 168 -0.77 14.62 4.14
CA VAL A 168 0.48 14.22 3.48
C VAL A 168 0.57 14.97 2.16
N GLY A 169 1.58 15.80 1.99
CA GLY A 169 1.78 16.58 0.76
C GLY A 169 1.94 15.70 -0.48
N GLY A 170 1.60 16.25 -1.65
CA GLY A 170 1.82 15.53 -2.91
C GLY A 170 3.29 15.15 -3.09
N THR A 171 3.56 13.94 -3.61
CA THR A 171 4.91 13.39 -3.82
C THR A 171 5.75 13.16 -2.56
N ALA A 172 5.21 13.42 -1.36
CA ALA A 172 5.91 13.14 -0.11
C ALA A 172 6.03 11.62 0.13
N SER A 173 7.08 11.22 0.85
CA SER A 173 7.26 9.85 1.33
C SER A 173 7.21 9.82 2.85
N VAL A 174 6.42 8.89 3.40
CA VAL A 174 6.23 8.70 4.85
C VAL A 174 6.58 7.26 5.20
N PHE A 175 7.46 7.10 6.21
CA PHE A 175 7.96 5.82 6.70
C PHE A 175 7.82 5.71 8.21
#